data_bd7a6ec1a483ac53f9aebc7cbe420d9d
#
_entry.id   bd7a6ec1a483ac53f9aebc7cbe420d9d
#
_cell.length_a   1.000
_cell.length_b   1.000
_cell.length_c   1.000
_cell.angle_alpha   90.00
_cell.angle_beta   90.00
_cell.angle_gamma   90.00
#
_symmetry.space_group_name_H-M   'P 1'
#
loop_
_entity.id
_entity.type
_entity.pdbx_description
1 polymer ?
#
loop_
_entity_poly.entity_id
_entity_poly.type
_entity_poly.pdbx_seq_one_letter_code
_entity_poly.pdbx_strand_id
1 'polypeptide(L)'
;MKAIGLSSYGGPQVLHVVDLPEPHAGPGQLRVQVRAAGVNPADVMLRDGSLTDWYRDVEPPFIPGMDVAGTIDEIADDVRPMEGESLSLGTDVIGIVDNHGRHGGYSEYVVLPAESVTRKPAGTTFPQAASFLMNALTARCALDALGLAPGSTLVVTGAAGAVGGFTVQLAASEGLHVIAVASQSDEELLRSYGAEAVVPRGDRVLQQIVDLAPAGVDAVVDTAMLHDRIAPAVRDEGQIAVFRFWASAPGRGITVHPVNVRTRATDHAAIAGLREQIQSGLLTPRVAAALPADQAAKAHSMVEEGGLRGRVVLTFPPTTLGSTG
;
A
#
# COMPACT_ATOMS: atom_id res chain seq x y z
N MET A 1 -9.60 0.68 24.58
CA MET A 1 -10.05 0.77 23.17
C MET A 1 -10.34 -0.61 22.60
N LYS A 2 -11.19 -0.69 21.58
CA LYS A 2 -11.39 -1.93 20.82
C LYS A 2 -10.45 -1.99 19.63
N ALA A 3 -9.99 -3.22 19.31
CA ALA A 3 -9.18 -3.50 18.14
C ALA A 3 -9.59 -4.84 17.52
N ILE A 4 -9.17 -5.10 16.30
CA ILE A 4 -9.27 -6.40 15.66
C ILE A 4 -7.89 -7.05 15.69
N GLY A 5 -7.78 -8.16 16.39
CA GLY A 5 -6.51 -8.85 16.59
C GLY A 5 -6.63 -10.35 16.50
N LEU A 6 -5.48 -11.01 16.64
CA LEU A 6 -5.37 -12.47 16.72
C LEU A 6 -4.43 -12.87 17.87
N SER A 7 -4.82 -13.92 18.58
CA SER A 7 -4.01 -14.51 19.66
C SER A 7 -3.20 -15.72 19.21
N SER A 8 -3.49 -16.25 18.02
CA SER A 8 -2.76 -17.33 17.37
C SER A 8 -2.86 -17.17 15.84
N TYR A 9 -1.83 -17.60 15.14
CA TYR A 9 -1.83 -17.60 13.67
C TYR A 9 -2.82 -18.60 13.10
N GLY A 10 -3.37 -18.32 11.91
CA GLY A 10 -4.31 -19.25 11.29
C GLY A 10 -5.09 -18.64 10.12
N GLY A 11 -6.22 -19.26 9.81
CA GLY A 11 -7.16 -18.78 8.78
C GLY A 11 -7.91 -17.51 9.21
N PRO A 12 -8.73 -16.91 8.33
CA PRO A 12 -9.40 -15.63 8.61
C PRO A 12 -10.19 -15.58 9.92
N GLN A 13 -10.73 -16.70 10.36
CA GLN A 13 -11.55 -16.84 11.58
C GLN A 13 -10.79 -16.56 12.89
N VAL A 14 -9.46 -16.47 12.87
CA VAL A 14 -8.68 -16.14 14.08
C VAL A 14 -8.75 -14.64 14.43
N LEU A 15 -9.21 -13.81 13.49
CA LEU A 15 -9.42 -12.39 13.72
C LEU A 15 -10.69 -12.16 14.54
N HIS A 16 -10.56 -11.49 15.68
CA HIS A 16 -11.65 -11.17 16.58
C HIS A 16 -11.46 -9.82 17.26
N VAL A 17 -12.54 -9.31 17.86
CA VAL A 17 -12.46 -8.07 18.63
C VAL A 17 -11.70 -8.35 19.93
N VAL A 18 -10.75 -7.50 20.25
CA VAL A 18 -9.95 -7.52 21.49
C VAL A 18 -10.06 -6.15 22.18
N ASP A 19 -9.98 -6.16 23.50
CA ASP A 19 -9.91 -4.95 24.31
C ASP A 19 -8.45 -4.68 24.72
N LEU A 20 -7.97 -3.46 24.44
CA LEU A 20 -6.62 -3.01 24.73
C LEU A 20 -6.68 -1.70 25.53
N PRO A 21 -5.64 -1.37 26.31
CA PRO A 21 -5.46 -0.01 26.84
C PRO A 21 -5.45 1.01 25.70
N GLU A 22 -5.96 2.21 25.95
CA GLU A 22 -5.80 3.30 24.99
C GLU A 22 -4.33 3.73 24.94
N PRO A 23 -3.73 3.85 23.75
CA PRO A 23 -2.38 4.33 23.62
C PRO A 23 -2.34 5.86 23.75
N HIS A 24 -1.23 6.40 24.22
CA HIS A 24 -0.97 7.85 24.30
C HIS A 24 0.22 8.26 23.43
N ALA A 25 0.14 9.45 22.84
CA ALA A 25 1.21 10.00 22.03
C ALA A 25 2.44 10.29 22.90
N GLY A 26 3.57 9.67 22.55
CA GLY A 26 4.88 9.99 23.10
C GLY A 26 5.57 11.09 22.29
N PRO A 27 6.84 11.45 22.66
CA PRO A 27 7.59 12.48 21.96
C PRO A 27 7.64 12.27 20.44
N GLY A 28 7.39 13.33 19.67
CA GLY A 28 7.36 13.31 18.19
C GLY A 28 6.17 12.57 17.59
N GLN A 29 5.18 12.19 18.39
CA GLN A 29 4.05 11.37 17.94
C GLN A 29 2.72 12.11 18.05
N LEU A 30 1.77 11.58 17.31
CA LEU A 30 0.35 11.96 17.44
C LEU A 30 -0.50 10.69 17.49
N ARG A 31 -1.70 10.81 18.07
CA ARG A 31 -2.69 9.76 18.08
C ARG A 31 -3.79 10.08 17.09
N VAL A 32 -4.16 9.07 16.31
CA VAL A 32 -5.26 9.15 15.36
C VAL A 32 -6.43 8.30 15.86
N GLN A 33 -7.61 8.89 16.00
CA GLN A 33 -8.85 8.17 16.07
C GLN A 33 -9.15 7.61 14.68
N VAL A 34 -9.03 6.29 14.52
CA VAL A 34 -9.15 5.63 13.22
C VAL A 34 -10.61 5.60 12.78
N ARG A 35 -10.86 5.98 11.55
CA ARG A 35 -12.16 5.93 10.88
C ARG A 35 -12.20 4.88 9.78
N ALA A 36 -11.05 4.59 9.20
CA ALA A 36 -10.88 3.53 8.20
C ALA A 36 -9.45 2.98 8.22
N ALA A 37 -9.29 1.69 7.95
CA ALA A 37 -8.00 1.02 7.80
C ALA A 37 -8.00 0.14 6.54
N GLY A 38 -6.94 0.25 5.71
CA GLY A 38 -6.77 -0.56 4.51
C GLY A 38 -6.36 -1.99 4.85
N VAL A 39 -6.86 -2.97 4.09
CA VAL A 39 -6.45 -4.38 4.21
C VAL A 39 -5.38 -4.69 3.19
N ASN A 40 -4.19 -5.03 3.64
CA ASN A 40 -3.02 -5.32 2.82
C ASN A 40 -2.69 -6.82 2.77
N PRO A 41 -2.03 -7.33 1.72
CA PRO A 41 -1.51 -8.70 1.73
C PRO A 41 -0.58 -9.00 2.92
N ALA A 42 0.16 -8.00 3.41
CA ALA A 42 1.01 -8.14 4.59
C ALA A 42 0.20 -8.40 5.87
N ASP A 43 -1.02 -7.87 5.98
CA ASP A 43 -1.92 -8.15 7.10
C ASP A 43 -2.39 -9.62 7.09
N VAL A 44 -2.62 -10.17 5.89
CA VAL A 44 -2.91 -11.61 5.71
C VAL A 44 -1.69 -12.44 6.10
N MET A 45 -0.48 -12.04 5.69
CA MET A 45 0.77 -12.72 6.04
C MET A 45 1.09 -12.65 7.55
N LEU A 46 0.72 -11.56 8.23
CA LEU A 46 0.78 -11.51 9.69
C LEU A 46 -0.18 -12.53 10.29
N ARG A 47 -1.43 -12.54 9.85
CA ARG A 47 -2.46 -13.42 10.37
C ARG A 47 -2.13 -14.91 10.17
N ASP A 48 -1.57 -15.30 9.00
CA ASP A 48 -1.28 -16.70 8.68
C ASP A 48 0.06 -17.21 9.26
N GLY A 49 0.85 -16.32 9.86
CA GLY A 49 2.14 -16.63 10.46
C GLY A 49 3.34 -16.52 9.53
N SER A 50 3.14 -16.12 8.25
CA SER A 50 4.24 -15.91 7.31
C SER A 50 5.22 -14.81 7.74
N LEU A 51 4.79 -13.91 8.64
CA LEU A 51 5.59 -12.83 9.22
C LEU A 51 5.91 -13.05 10.71
N THR A 52 5.91 -14.29 11.19
CA THR A 52 6.18 -14.61 12.61
C THR A 52 7.49 -13.98 13.12
N ASP A 53 8.51 -13.94 12.29
CA ASP A 53 9.80 -13.33 12.67
C ASP A 53 9.70 -11.83 13.01
N TRP A 54 8.73 -11.12 12.45
CA TRP A 54 8.50 -9.70 12.75
C TRP A 54 7.95 -9.47 14.16
N TYR A 55 7.33 -10.49 14.74
CA TYR A 55 6.62 -10.44 16.03
C TYR A 55 7.22 -11.39 17.06
N ARG A 56 8.46 -11.85 16.84
CA ARG A 56 9.13 -12.83 17.72
C ARG A 56 9.18 -12.40 19.18
N ASP A 57 9.35 -11.10 19.42
CA ASP A 57 9.51 -10.51 20.75
C ASP A 57 8.23 -9.77 21.21
N VAL A 58 7.10 -10.04 20.58
CA VAL A 58 5.80 -9.41 20.90
C VAL A 58 4.83 -10.47 21.38
N GLU A 59 4.22 -10.21 22.52
CA GLU A 59 3.13 -11.05 23.03
C GLU A 59 1.81 -10.75 22.30
N PRO A 60 0.99 -11.78 22.02
CA PRO A 60 -0.34 -11.56 21.46
C PRO A 60 -1.25 -10.82 22.45
N PRO A 61 -2.32 -10.16 21.98
CA PRO A 61 -2.83 -10.21 20.61
C PRO A 61 -2.03 -9.37 19.62
N PHE A 62 -1.82 -9.90 18.40
CA PHE A 62 -1.23 -9.14 17.28
C PHE A 62 -2.33 -8.36 16.58
N ILE A 63 -2.09 -7.08 16.29
CA ILE A 63 -3.05 -6.20 15.62
C ILE A 63 -2.52 -5.87 14.22
N PRO A 64 -3.21 -6.29 13.13
CA PRO A 64 -2.84 -5.93 11.77
C PRO A 64 -3.16 -4.46 11.43
N GLY A 65 -2.85 -4.07 10.19
CA GLY A 65 -3.20 -2.77 9.60
C GLY A 65 -1.99 -1.87 9.42
N MET A 66 -1.72 -1.51 8.16
CA MET A 66 -0.59 -0.67 7.77
C MET A 66 -1.00 0.66 7.15
N ASP A 67 -2.28 0.84 6.83
CA ASP A 67 -2.87 2.07 6.29
C ASP A 67 -4.03 2.52 7.16
N VAL A 68 -4.03 3.79 7.55
CA VAL A 68 -5.16 4.37 8.28
C VAL A 68 -5.59 5.70 7.71
N ALA A 69 -6.87 6.02 7.89
CA ALA A 69 -7.41 7.36 7.79
C ALA A 69 -8.30 7.63 9.01
N GLY A 70 -8.19 8.81 9.58
CA GLY A 70 -8.90 9.15 10.80
C GLY A 70 -8.73 10.62 11.16
N THR A 71 -8.97 10.93 12.42
CA THR A 71 -8.92 12.30 12.93
C THR A 71 -7.91 12.36 14.08
N ILE A 72 -7.05 13.36 14.09
CA ILE A 72 -6.08 13.56 15.19
C ILE A 72 -6.84 13.94 16.47
N ASP A 73 -6.62 13.19 17.55
CA ASP A 73 -7.23 13.47 18.85
C ASP A 73 -6.23 13.71 19.98
N GLU A 74 -4.93 13.42 19.76
CA GLU A 74 -3.85 13.73 20.68
C GLU A 74 -2.57 14.07 19.89
N ILE A 75 -1.81 15.07 20.34
CA ILE A 75 -0.52 15.48 19.76
C ILE A 75 0.45 15.76 20.91
N ALA A 76 1.67 15.21 20.84
CA ALA A 76 2.72 15.53 21.80
C ALA A 76 3.22 16.97 21.61
N ASP A 77 3.59 17.62 22.70
CA ASP A 77 3.97 19.05 22.75
C ASP A 77 5.20 19.38 21.88
N ASP A 78 6.04 18.40 21.59
CA ASP A 78 7.27 18.54 20.80
C ASP A 78 7.09 18.30 19.29
N VAL A 79 5.90 17.94 18.84
CA VAL A 79 5.58 17.81 17.40
C VAL A 79 5.67 19.18 16.76
N ARG A 80 6.56 19.32 15.78
CA ARG A 80 6.76 20.56 15.05
C ARG A 80 5.95 20.57 13.76
N PRO A 81 5.49 21.76 13.29
CA PRO A 81 4.92 21.88 11.96
C PRO A 81 5.92 21.37 10.91
N MET A 82 5.44 20.53 9.99
CA MET A 82 6.20 20.09 8.84
C MET A 82 6.01 21.08 7.69
N GLU A 83 6.96 21.15 6.78
CA GLU A 83 6.91 22.07 5.66
C GLU A 83 5.63 21.88 4.85
N GLY A 84 4.89 22.97 4.64
CA GLY A 84 3.63 22.97 3.89
C GLY A 84 2.43 22.35 4.62
N GLU A 85 2.56 21.90 5.87
CA GLU A 85 1.49 21.22 6.59
C GLU A 85 1.36 21.67 8.06
N SER A 86 0.11 21.93 8.46
CA SER A 86 -0.24 22.19 9.86
C SER A 86 -1.17 21.07 10.34
N LEU A 87 -0.68 20.22 11.22
CA LEU A 87 -1.45 19.20 11.92
C LEU A 87 -1.91 19.75 13.27
N SER A 88 -3.20 19.61 13.57
CA SER A 88 -3.81 20.05 14.83
C SER A 88 -4.89 19.08 15.28
N LEU A 89 -5.31 19.18 16.52
CA LEU A 89 -6.46 18.39 17.01
C LEU A 89 -7.68 18.62 16.12
N GLY A 90 -8.39 17.55 15.80
CA GLY A 90 -9.53 17.57 14.91
C GLY A 90 -9.20 17.56 13.40
N THR A 91 -7.92 17.56 13.02
CA THR A 91 -7.53 17.45 11.61
C THR A 91 -7.76 16.02 11.10
N ASP A 92 -8.47 15.89 9.97
CA ASP A 92 -8.59 14.62 9.25
C ASP A 92 -7.29 14.29 8.52
N VAL A 93 -6.77 13.09 8.76
CA VAL A 93 -5.45 12.64 8.29
C VAL A 93 -5.48 11.25 7.68
N ILE A 94 -4.40 10.94 6.98
CA ILE A 94 -3.99 9.61 6.58
C ILE A 94 -2.60 9.31 7.15
N GLY A 95 -2.31 8.05 7.39
CA GLY A 95 -1.00 7.68 7.93
C GLY A 95 -0.59 6.27 7.56
N ILE A 96 0.73 6.07 7.52
CA ILE A 96 1.35 4.75 7.41
C ILE A 96 1.67 4.25 8.82
N VAL A 97 1.25 3.02 9.08
CA VAL A 97 1.52 2.31 10.32
C VAL A 97 2.64 1.30 10.06
N ASP A 98 3.84 1.54 10.57
CA ASP A 98 4.86 0.49 10.64
C ASP A 98 4.55 -0.41 11.83
N ASN A 99 3.79 -1.47 11.57
CA ASN A 99 3.33 -2.42 12.59
C ASN A 99 4.33 -3.54 12.91
N HIS A 100 5.58 -3.44 12.48
CA HIS A 100 6.61 -4.42 12.80
C HIS A 100 6.92 -4.42 14.31
N GLY A 101 6.53 -5.49 14.99
CA GLY A 101 6.67 -5.60 16.43
C GLY A 101 5.80 -4.64 17.24
N ARG A 102 4.70 -4.12 16.65
CA ARG A 102 3.80 -3.14 17.26
C ARG A 102 2.36 -3.41 16.83
N HIS A 103 1.41 -2.75 17.52
CA HIS A 103 0.02 -2.77 17.11
C HIS A 103 -0.20 -1.98 15.81
N GLY A 104 -0.97 -2.56 14.90
CA GLY A 104 -1.37 -1.97 13.65
C GLY A 104 -2.63 -1.11 13.74
N GLY A 105 -3.09 -0.66 12.58
CA GLY A 105 -4.21 0.26 12.43
C GLY A 105 -5.61 -0.36 12.52
N TYR A 106 -5.75 -1.67 12.77
CA TYR A 106 -7.07 -2.27 12.99
C TYR A 106 -7.57 -2.02 14.40
N SER A 107 -7.57 -0.78 14.82
CA SER A 107 -7.91 -0.34 16.18
C SER A 107 -8.66 0.98 16.16
N GLU A 108 -9.38 1.29 17.24
CA GLU A 108 -10.07 2.59 17.38
C GLU A 108 -9.08 3.76 17.42
N TYR A 109 -7.88 3.54 17.96
CA TYR A 109 -6.81 4.52 18.06
C TYR A 109 -5.48 3.91 17.67
N VAL A 110 -4.64 4.68 17.01
CA VAL A 110 -3.25 4.34 16.70
C VAL A 110 -2.34 5.54 16.94
N VAL A 111 -1.17 5.27 17.50
CA VAL A 111 -0.12 6.29 17.70
C VAL A 111 0.93 6.16 16.60
N LEU A 112 1.25 7.27 15.96
CA LEU A 112 2.15 7.34 14.82
C LEU A 112 3.20 8.42 15.01
N PRO A 113 4.42 8.25 14.46
CA PRO A 113 5.32 9.36 14.24
C PRO A 113 4.62 10.43 13.40
N ALA A 114 4.80 11.71 13.74
CA ALA A 114 4.18 12.80 12.99
C ALA A 114 4.59 12.79 11.51
N GLU A 115 5.82 12.37 11.20
CA GLU A 115 6.35 12.25 9.84
C GLU A 115 5.65 11.17 8.99
N SER A 116 5.00 10.19 9.63
CA SER A 116 4.22 9.14 8.95
C SER A 116 2.81 9.58 8.56
N VAL A 117 2.42 10.81 8.88
CA VAL A 117 1.05 11.31 8.78
C VAL A 117 1.00 12.56 7.90
N THR A 118 -0.04 12.68 7.08
CA THR A 118 -0.38 13.89 6.32
C THR A 118 -1.89 14.11 6.34
N ARG A 119 -2.36 15.30 5.98
CA ARG A 119 -3.78 15.60 5.87
C ARG A 119 -4.49 14.65 4.91
N LYS A 120 -5.72 14.31 5.22
CA LYS A 120 -6.58 13.57 4.30
C LYS A 120 -6.78 14.38 3.00
N PRO A 121 -6.62 13.78 1.80
CA PRO A 121 -6.89 14.48 0.55
C PRO A 121 -8.31 15.08 0.55
N ALA A 122 -8.44 16.34 0.17
CA ALA A 122 -9.73 16.99 0.09
C ALA A 122 -10.67 16.25 -0.89
N GLY A 123 -11.96 16.21 -0.57
CA GLY A 123 -12.96 15.52 -1.39
C GLY A 123 -13.01 14.00 -1.26
N THR A 124 -12.06 13.36 -0.55
CA THR A 124 -12.09 11.90 -0.33
C THR A 124 -12.89 11.54 0.92
N THR A 125 -13.56 10.39 0.88
CA THR A 125 -14.12 9.73 2.08
C THR A 125 -13.00 9.05 2.87
N PHE A 126 -13.22 8.71 4.15
CA PHE A 126 -12.22 7.96 4.94
C PHE A 126 -11.86 6.60 4.32
N PRO A 127 -12.80 5.80 3.79
CA PRO A 127 -12.44 4.57 3.07
C PRO A 127 -11.55 4.82 1.84
N GLN A 128 -11.83 5.85 1.03
CA GLN A 128 -10.96 6.21 -0.09
C GLN A 128 -9.58 6.64 0.42
N ALA A 129 -9.53 7.46 1.45
CA ALA A 129 -8.30 7.96 2.06
C ALA A 129 -7.42 6.83 2.64
N ALA A 130 -8.00 5.82 3.29
CA ALA A 130 -7.29 4.65 3.81
C ALA A 130 -6.89 3.62 2.75
N SER A 131 -7.29 3.81 1.47
CA SER A 131 -7.13 2.76 0.45
C SER A 131 -5.85 2.87 -0.37
N PHE A 132 -5.04 3.93 -0.22
CA PHE A 132 -4.01 4.19 -1.22
C PHE A 132 -2.58 4.33 -0.69
N LEU A 133 -2.35 4.92 0.49
CA LEU A 133 -1.05 5.48 0.84
C LEU A 133 0.08 4.44 0.84
N MET A 134 -0.12 3.28 1.50
CA MET A 134 0.86 2.19 1.51
C MET A 134 1.18 1.69 0.09
N ASN A 135 0.16 1.57 -0.77
CA ASN A 135 0.35 1.05 -2.12
C ASN A 135 0.98 2.08 -3.07
N ALA A 136 0.57 3.33 -2.96
CA ALA A 136 1.14 4.42 -3.75
C ALA A 136 2.62 4.66 -3.36
N LEU A 137 2.93 4.61 -2.05
CA LEU A 137 4.32 4.71 -1.58
C LEU A 137 5.15 3.48 -2.00
N THR A 138 4.56 2.29 -2.02
CA THR A 138 5.22 1.08 -2.53
C THR A 138 5.54 1.22 -4.02
N ALA A 139 4.61 1.74 -4.82
CA ALA A 139 4.82 2.03 -6.23
C ALA A 139 5.92 3.09 -6.43
N ARG A 140 5.90 4.17 -5.61
CA ARG A 140 6.94 5.21 -5.64
C ARG A 140 8.32 4.63 -5.30
N CYS A 141 8.43 3.80 -4.27
CA CYS A 141 9.68 3.11 -3.93
C CYS A 141 10.23 2.28 -5.09
N ALA A 142 9.35 1.58 -5.82
CA ALA A 142 9.76 0.78 -6.97
C ALA A 142 10.31 1.65 -8.10
N LEU A 143 9.61 2.74 -8.44
CA LEU A 143 10.05 3.65 -9.51
C LEU A 143 11.34 4.40 -9.13
N ASP A 144 11.47 4.85 -7.88
CA ASP A 144 12.69 5.50 -7.39
C ASP A 144 13.90 4.54 -7.42
N ALA A 145 13.70 3.26 -7.06
CA ALA A 145 14.76 2.26 -7.12
C ALA A 145 15.23 1.97 -8.55
N LEU A 146 14.30 2.03 -9.52
CA LEU A 146 14.62 1.85 -10.94
C LEU A 146 15.29 3.08 -11.56
N GLY A 147 14.97 4.30 -11.11
CA GLY A 147 15.59 5.55 -11.55
C GLY A 147 15.55 5.76 -13.07
N LEU A 148 14.45 5.39 -13.73
CA LEU A 148 14.33 5.42 -15.19
C LEU A 148 14.23 6.86 -15.73
N ALA A 149 14.86 7.12 -16.86
CA ALA A 149 14.70 8.38 -17.56
C ALA A 149 13.36 8.43 -18.34
N PRO A 150 12.76 9.61 -18.53
CA PRO A 150 11.61 9.76 -19.44
C PRO A 150 11.90 9.14 -20.81
N GLY A 151 10.91 8.48 -21.41
CA GLY A 151 11.05 7.72 -22.65
C GLY A 151 11.51 6.28 -22.47
N SER A 152 11.89 5.84 -21.27
CA SER A 152 12.19 4.42 -21.01
C SER A 152 10.92 3.58 -21.06
N THR A 153 11.06 2.32 -21.47
CA THR A 153 9.94 1.35 -21.54
C THR A 153 9.86 0.54 -20.25
N LEU A 154 8.72 0.61 -19.57
CA LEU A 154 8.42 -0.09 -18.33
C LEU A 154 7.29 -1.10 -18.50
N VAL A 155 7.52 -2.36 -18.12
CA VAL A 155 6.45 -3.33 -17.95
C VAL A 155 5.98 -3.32 -16.50
N VAL A 156 4.66 -3.28 -16.29
CA VAL A 156 4.03 -3.44 -14.97
C VAL A 156 3.19 -4.69 -14.98
N THR A 157 3.59 -5.72 -14.23
CA THR A 157 2.76 -6.92 -14.06
C THR A 157 1.71 -6.70 -12.97
N GLY A 158 0.56 -7.37 -13.06
CA GLY A 158 -0.52 -7.13 -12.10
C GLY A 158 -1.03 -5.68 -12.10
N ALA A 159 -0.97 -5.02 -13.26
CA ALA A 159 -1.19 -3.59 -13.43
C ALA A 159 -2.57 -3.09 -12.96
N ALA A 160 -3.62 -3.93 -12.99
CA ALA A 160 -4.95 -3.58 -12.48
C ALA A 160 -5.09 -3.75 -10.95
N GLY A 161 -4.07 -4.28 -10.28
CA GLY A 161 -4.01 -4.40 -8.82
C GLY A 161 -3.73 -3.05 -8.12
N ALA A 162 -3.68 -3.08 -6.78
CA ALA A 162 -3.53 -1.86 -6.00
C ALA A 162 -2.17 -1.18 -6.22
N VAL A 163 -1.04 -1.88 -6.08
CA VAL A 163 0.29 -1.32 -6.34
C VAL A 163 0.50 -1.07 -7.82
N GLY A 164 0.13 -2.05 -8.69
CA GLY A 164 0.31 -1.94 -10.14
C GLY A 164 -0.40 -0.74 -10.73
N GLY A 165 -1.64 -0.45 -10.31
CA GLY A 165 -2.41 0.69 -10.81
C GLY A 165 -1.77 2.04 -10.46
N PHE A 166 -1.22 2.20 -9.25
CA PHE A 166 -0.45 3.40 -8.91
C PHE A 166 0.88 3.46 -9.65
N THR A 167 1.54 2.31 -9.87
CA THR A 167 2.77 2.27 -10.67
C THR A 167 2.53 2.75 -12.10
N VAL A 168 1.44 2.31 -12.75
CA VAL A 168 1.08 2.76 -14.11
C VAL A 168 0.87 4.27 -14.14
N GLN A 169 0.06 4.82 -13.21
CA GLN A 169 -0.26 6.26 -13.16
C GLN A 169 0.99 7.12 -12.91
N LEU A 170 1.83 6.74 -11.94
CA LEU A 170 3.07 7.44 -11.63
C LEU A 170 4.04 7.38 -12.81
N ALA A 171 4.29 6.19 -13.35
CA ALA A 171 5.22 5.99 -14.47
C ALA A 171 4.80 6.77 -15.72
N ALA A 172 3.52 6.75 -16.07
CA ALA A 172 2.99 7.52 -17.19
C ALA A 172 3.13 9.03 -16.98
N SER A 173 2.90 9.52 -15.75
CA SER A 173 3.07 10.95 -15.41
C SER A 173 4.52 11.40 -15.47
N GLU A 174 5.47 10.48 -15.33
CA GLU A 174 6.91 10.71 -15.45
C GLU A 174 7.44 10.54 -16.89
N GLY A 175 6.55 10.31 -17.87
CA GLY A 175 6.90 10.19 -19.28
C GLY A 175 7.50 8.83 -19.65
N LEU A 176 7.24 7.77 -18.90
CA LEU A 176 7.64 6.41 -19.27
C LEU A 176 6.63 5.77 -20.24
N HIS A 177 7.12 4.94 -21.15
CA HIS A 177 6.31 4.10 -22.02
C HIS A 177 5.85 2.85 -21.27
N VAL A 178 4.59 2.84 -20.80
CA VAL A 178 4.08 1.78 -19.91
C VAL A 178 3.37 0.68 -20.68
N ILE A 179 3.87 -0.55 -20.57
CA ILE A 179 3.21 -1.78 -21.00
C ILE A 179 2.60 -2.45 -19.76
N ALA A 180 1.27 -2.46 -19.67
CA ALA A 180 0.54 -2.99 -18.53
C ALA A 180 0.13 -4.45 -18.77
N VAL A 181 0.49 -5.36 -17.83
CA VAL A 181 0.05 -6.76 -17.89
C VAL A 181 -1.13 -6.97 -16.94
N ALA A 182 -2.31 -7.27 -17.49
CA ALA A 182 -3.54 -7.42 -16.72
C ALA A 182 -4.56 -8.32 -17.43
N SER A 183 -5.81 -8.35 -16.98
CA SER A 183 -6.92 -8.97 -17.71
C SER A 183 -7.34 -8.08 -18.88
N GLN A 184 -7.81 -8.66 -19.96
CA GLN A 184 -8.35 -7.90 -21.11
C GLN A 184 -9.48 -6.93 -20.68
N SER A 185 -10.28 -7.33 -19.72
CA SER A 185 -11.36 -6.49 -19.17
C SER A 185 -10.89 -5.23 -18.45
N ASP A 186 -9.60 -5.11 -18.15
CA ASP A 186 -9.00 -3.95 -17.49
C ASP A 186 -8.37 -2.94 -18.47
N GLU A 187 -8.44 -3.21 -19.78
CA GLU A 187 -7.75 -2.41 -20.81
C GLU A 187 -8.17 -0.95 -20.78
N GLU A 188 -9.47 -0.65 -20.78
CA GLU A 188 -9.98 0.72 -20.75
C GLU A 188 -9.47 1.48 -19.52
N LEU A 189 -9.53 0.84 -18.36
CA LEU A 189 -9.03 1.40 -17.11
C LEU A 189 -7.52 1.71 -17.20
N LEU A 190 -6.72 0.76 -17.68
CA LEU A 190 -5.26 0.94 -17.71
C LEU A 190 -4.83 1.96 -18.75
N ARG A 191 -5.53 2.06 -19.86
CA ARG A 191 -5.33 3.16 -20.82
C ARG A 191 -5.70 4.51 -20.22
N SER A 192 -6.76 4.60 -19.43
CA SER A 192 -7.09 5.85 -18.70
C SER A 192 -6.06 6.23 -17.65
N TYR A 193 -5.25 5.27 -17.18
CA TYR A 193 -4.10 5.49 -16.29
C TYR A 193 -2.82 5.87 -17.03
N GLY A 194 -2.83 5.86 -18.36
CA GLY A 194 -1.70 6.24 -19.20
C GLY A 194 -0.87 5.05 -19.72
N ALA A 195 -1.35 3.81 -19.61
CA ALA A 195 -0.69 2.67 -20.25
C ALA A 195 -0.79 2.79 -21.79
N GLU A 196 0.35 2.72 -22.48
CA GLU A 196 0.39 2.75 -23.95
C GLU A 196 -0.02 1.43 -24.57
N ALA A 197 0.26 0.31 -23.88
CA ALA A 197 -0.17 -1.01 -24.30
C ALA A 197 -0.67 -1.80 -23.11
N VAL A 198 -1.66 -2.69 -23.37
CA VAL A 198 -2.17 -3.64 -22.39
C VAL A 198 -1.99 -5.05 -22.95
N VAL A 199 -1.23 -5.86 -22.24
CA VAL A 199 -0.94 -7.25 -22.58
C VAL A 199 -1.77 -8.17 -21.68
N PRO A 200 -2.65 -9.03 -22.27
CA PRO A 200 -3.40 -9.99 -21.50
C PRO A 200 -2.50 -10.96 -20.71
N ARG A 201 -2.80 -11.14 -19.42
CA ARG A 201 -2.14 -12.15 -18.59
C ARG A 201 -2.36 -13.56 -19.15
N GLY A 202 -1.38 -14.44 -19.04
CA GLY A 202 -1.43 -15.84 -19.49
C GLY A 202 -0.10 -16.32 -20.02
N ASP A 203 -0.10 -17.48 -20.68
CA ASP A 203 1.15 -18.13 -21.11
C ASP A 203 1.88 -17.41 -22.25
N ARG A 204 1.17 -16.56 -23.00
CA ARG A 204 1.75 -15.78 -24.09
C ARG A 204 2.24 -14.40 -23.70
N VAL A 205 2.21 -14.05 -22.41
CA VAL A 205 2.57 -12.69 -21.93
C VAL A 205 3.97 -12.30 -22.38
N LEU A 206 4.94 -13.17 -22.24
CA LEU A 206 6.32 -12.90 -22.64
C LEU A 206 6.42 -12.61 -24.14
N GLN A 207 5.83 -13.45 -24.99
CA GLN A 207 5.87 -13.27 -26.44
C GLN A 207 5.24 -11.94 -26.86
N GLN A 208 4.10 -11.60 -26.28
CA GLN A 208 3.42 -10.34 -26.59
C GLN A 208 4.22 -9.11 -26.18
N ILE A 209 4.95 -9.16 -25.06
CA ILE A 209 5.85 -8.07 -24.66
C ILE A 209 7.03 -7.98 -25.64
N VAL A 210 7.63 -9.10 -26.02
CA VAL A 210 8.73 -9.14 -26.99
C VAL A 210 8.30 -8.62 -28.36
N ASP A 211 7.07 -8.92 -28.79
CA ASP A 211 6.51 -8.38 -30.04
C ASP A 211 6.38 -6.84 -30.01
N LEU A 212 6.06 -6.26 -28.83
CA LEU A 212 5.98 -4.81 -28.62
C LEU A 212 7.35 -4.16 -28.44
N ALA A 213 8.29 -4.84 -27.81
CA ALA A 213 9.64 -4.38 -27.50
C ALA A 213 10.70 -5.43 -27.88
N PRO A 214 11.03 -5.59 -29.19
CA PRO A 214 11.94 -6.65 -29.64
C PRO A 214 13.37 -6.53 -29.09
N ALA A 215 13.81 -5.34 -28.72
CA ALA A 215 15.12 -5.10 -28.09
C ALA A 215 15.12 -5.41 -26.57
N GLY A 216 13.97 -5.77 -26.00
CA GLY A 216 13.71 -5.88 -24.58
C GLY A 216 13.30 -4.56 -23.96
N VAL A 217 12.64 -4.63 -22.79
CA VAL A 217 12.21 -3.45 -22.03
C VAL A 217 13.30 -2.99 -21.05
N ASP A 218 13.33 -1.71 -20.71
CA ASP A 218 14.33 -1.16 -19.78
C ASP A 218 14.15 -1.70 -18.36
N ALA A 219 12.89 -1.83 -17.94
CA ALA A 219 12.61 -2.37 -16.61
C ALA A 219 11.25 -3.06 -16.50
N VAL A 220 11.09 -3.81 -15.41
CA VAL A 220 9.84 -4.44 -14.97
C VAL A 220 9.57 -4.08 -13.52
N VAL A 221 8.31 -3.68 -13.21
CA VAL A 221 7.77 -3.69 -11.85
C VAL A 221 6.88 -4.92 -11.71
N ASP A 222 7.36 -5.93 -10.98
CA ASP A 222 6.74 -7.26 -10.94
C ASP A 222 5.80 -7.43 -9.74
N THR A 223 4.62 -6.80 -9.79
CA THR A 223 3.63 -6.92 -8.71
C THR A 223 2.86 -8.24 -8.72
N ALA A 224 2.92 -8.99 -9.82
CA ALA A 224 2.28 -10.31 -9.95
C ALA A 224 3.22 -11.48 -9.61
N MET A 225 4.46 -11.20 -9.21
CA MET A 225 5.47 -12.21 -8.83
C MET A 225 5.70 -13.26 -9.95
N LEU A 226 5.81 -12.79 -11.18
CA LEU A 226 6.10 -13.66 -12.33
C LEU A 226 7.56 -14.09 -12.38
N HIS A 227 8.48 -13.28 -11.81
CA HIS A 227 9.89 -13.59 -11.60
C HIS A 227 10.58 -14.13 -12.88
N ASP A 228 11.03 -15.39 -12.88
CA ASP A 228 11.72 -16.02 -14.02
C ASP A 228 10.86 -16.04 -15.31
N ARG A 229 9.55 -15.96 -15.19
CA ARG A 229 8.64 -15.93 -16.36
C ARG A 229 8.66 -14.59 -17.10
N ILE A 230 8.98 -13.48 -16.41
CA ILE A 230 8.99 -12.14 -17.01
C ILE A 230 10.40 -11.62 -17.26
N ALA A 231 11.41 -12.10 -16.55
CA ALA A 231 12.79 -11.67 -16.68
C ALA A 231 13.34 -11.73 -18.14
N PRO A 232 12.95 -12.72 -19.00
CA PRO A 232 13.39 -12.74 -20.38
C PRO A 232 12.92 -11.55 -21.23
N ALA A 233 11.87 -10.81 -20.81
CA ALA A 233 11.41 -9.59 -21.50
C ALA A 233 12.33 -8.38 -21.29
N VAL A 234 13.16 -8.40 -20.24
CA VAL A 234 14.06 -7.30 -19.91
C VAL A 234 15.30 -7.36 -20.81
N ARG A 235 15.77 -6.23 -21.31
CA ARG A 235 17.03 -6.14 -22.06
C ARG A 235 18.24 -6.48 -21.19
N ASP A 236 19.39 -6.70 -21.82
CA ASP A 236 20.65 -6.83 -21.09
C ASP A 236 20.90 -5.55 -20.27
N GLU A 237 21.46 -5.70 -19.07
CA GLU A 237 21.72 -4.62 -18.11
C GLU A 237 20.46 -3.83 -17.68
N GLY A 238 19.25 -4.36 -17.96
CA GLY A 238 17.99 -3.77 -17.51
C GLY A 238 17.71 -4.04 -16.02
N GLN A 239 16.49 -3.74 -15.58
CA GLN A 239 16.18 -3.71 -14.14
C GLN A 239 14.83 -4.37 -13.83
N ILE A 240 14.70 -4.95 -12.64
CA ILE A 240 13.43 -5.54 -12.15
C ILE A 240 13.22 -5.12 -10.69
N ALA A 241 12.09 -4.47 -10.39
CA ALA A 241 11.64 -4.22 -9.01
C ALA A 241 10.71 -5.36 -8.56
N VAL A 242 11.01 -5.95 -7.40
CA VAL A 242 10.25 -7.07 -6.82
C VAL A 242 9.82 -6.78 -5.39
N PHE A 243 8.69 -7.36 -4.96
CA PHE A 243 8.06 -7.09 -3.66
C PHE A 243 8.13 -8.28 -2.69
N ARG A 244 8.71 -9.38 -3.14
CA ARG A 244 8.98 -10.57 -2.34
C ARG A 244 10.33 -11.14 -2.70
N PHE A 245 10.87 -11.95 -1.80
CA PHE A 245 12.13 -12.63 -2.05
C PHE A 245 12.07 -13.47 -3.35
N TRP A 246 13.07 -13.26 -4.18
CA TRP A 246 13.30 -14.03 -5.41
C TRP A 246 14.74 -14.57 -5.39
N ALA A 247 14.85 -15.90 -5.31
CA ALA A 247 16.13 -16.56 -5.11
C ALA A 247 16.99 -16.65 -6.40
N SER A 248 16.38 -16.55 -7.58
CA SER A 248 17.09 -16.67 -8.84
C SER A 248 17.79 -15.36 -9.22
N ALA A 249 18.95 -15.49 -9.85
CA ALA A 249 19.62 -14.38 -10.54
C ALA A 249 19.25 -14.44 -12.03
N PRO A 250 18.60 -13.42 -12.61
CA PRO A 250 18.14 -13.48 -14.01
C PRO A 250 19.27 -13.48 -15.05
N GLY A 251 20.53 -13.24 -14.64
CA GLY A 251 21.68 -13.16 -15.56
C GLY A 251 21.68 -11.89 -16.42
N ARG A 252 22.41 -11.89 -17.50
CA ARG A 252 22.48 -10.80 -18.51
C ARG A 252 22.73 -9.39 -17.94
N GLY A 253 23.38 -9.29 -16.76
CA GLY A 253 23.60 -8.03 -16.07
C GLY A 253 22.34 -7.37 -15.51
N ILE A 254 21.19 -8.05 -15.49
CA ILE A 254 19.94 -7.51 -14.99
C ILE A 254 20.03 -7.28 -13.47
N THR A 255 19.73 -6.05 -13.04
CA THR A 255 19.69 -5.68 -11.62
C THR A 255 18.30 -5.94 -11.04
N VAL A 256 18.26 -6.63 -9.89
CA VAL A 256 17.02 -6.88 -9.14
C VAL A 256 16.97 -5.95 -7.93
N HIS A 257 15.89 -5.18 -7.80
CA HIS A 257 15.64 -4.24 -6.71
C HIS A 257 14.55 -4.80 -5.79
N PRO A 258 14.88 -5.30 -4.60
CA PRO A 258 13.87 -5.63 -3.59
C PRO A 258 13.26 -4.35 -3.03
N VAL A 259 11.96 -4.19 -3.18
CA VAL A 259 11.21 -3.01 -2.69
C VAL A 259 10.78 -3.25 -1.25
N ASN A 260 11.19 -2.35 -0.35
CA ASN A 260 10.78 -2.33 1.05
C ASN A 260 10.22 -0.96 1.42
N VAL A 261 8.91 -0.81 1.38
CA VAL A 261 8.21 0.45 1.65
C VAL A 261 8.39 0.92 3.10
N ARG A 262 8.65 0.02 4.06
CA ARG A 262 8.83 0.38 5.47
C ARG A 262 10.02 1.32 5.70
N THR A 263 11.05 1.26 4.86
CA THR A 263 12.20 2.18 4.94
C THR A 263 11.83 3.64 4.66
N ARG A 264 10.63 3.88 4.13
CA ARG A 264 10.08 5.21 3.81
C ARG A 264 8.77 5.51 4.56
N ALA A 265 8.45 4.77 5.59
CA ALA A 265 7.23 4.97 6.37
C ALA A 265 7.19 6.33 7.10
N THR A 266 8.34 6.98 7.29
CA THR A 266 8.49 8.33 7.87
C THR A 266 9.01 9.36 6.85
N ASP A 267 8.99 9.05 5.56
CA ASP A 267 9.33 10.00 4.50
C ASP A 267 8.14 10.93 4.23
N HIS A 268 8.02 11.96 5.07
CA HIS A 268 6.90 12.90 5.02
C HIS A 268 6.76 13.58 3.65
N ALA A 269 7.88 13.92 3.00
CA ALA A 269 7.84 14.57 1.69
C ALA A 269 7.20 13.67 0.62
N ALA A 270 7.56 12.38 0.59
CA ALA A 270 6.93 11.43 -0.32
C ALA A 270 5.45 11.21 0.02
N ILE A 271 5.11 11.08 1.33
CA ILE A 271 3.75 10.90 1.81
C ILE A 271 2.86 12.09 1.43
N ALA A 272 3.31 13.32 1.68
CA ALA A 272 2.61 14.55 1.34
C ALA A 272 2.46 14.72 -0.18
N GLY A 273 3.52 14.41 -0.96
CA GLY A 273 3.48 14.44 -2.41
C GLY A 273 2.44 13.49 -3.00
N LEU A 274 2.34 12.26 -2.48
CA LEU A 274 1.31 11.30 -2.90
C LEU A 274 -0.11 11.79 -2.55
N ARG A 275 -0.29 12.41 -1.39
CA ARG A 275 -1.56 13.06 -1.01
C ARG A 275 -1.95 14.13 -2.01
N GLU A 276 -1.00 14.97 -2.44
CA GLU A 276 -1.24 16.02 -3.46
C GLU A 276 -1.60 15.43 -4.83
N GLN A 277 -0.94 14.36 -5.23
CA GLN A 277 -1.25 13.65 -6.48
C GLN A 277 -2.66 13.03 -6.47
N ILE A 278 -3.15 12.53 -5.34
CA ILE A 278 -4.56 12.14 -5.19
C ILE A 278 -5.47 13.36 -5.29
N GLN A 279 -5.16 14.44 -4.58
CA GLN A 279 -5.99 15.64 -4.54
C GLN A 279 -6.08 16.35 -5.89
N SER A 280 -5.02 16.32 -6.70
CA SER A 280 -5.02 16.84 -8.07
C SER A 280 -5.68 15.92 -9.10
N GLY A 281 -6.04 14.68 -8.70
CA GLY A 281 -6.63 13.69 -9.61
C GLY A 281 -5.62 12.94 -10.47
N LEU A 282 -4.31 13.15 -10.28
CA LEU A 282 -3.27 12.39 -10.97
C LEU A 282 -3.30 10.92 -10.55
N LEU A 283 -3.53 10.65 -9.27
CA LEU A 283 -3.71 9.29 -8.75
C LEU A 283 -5.16 9.07 -8.33
N THR A 284 -5.70 7.90 -8.65
CA THR A 284 -7.09 7.53 -8.36
C THR A 284 -7.14 6.42 -7.31
N PRO A 285 -7.61 6.70 -6.08
CA PRO A 285 -7.81 5.67 -5.06
C PRO A 285 -9.04 4.83 -5.41
N ARG A 286 -8.94 3.51 -5.24
CA ARG A 286 -10.02 2.57 -5.58
C ARG A 286 -10.37 1.72 -4.37
N VAL A 287 -11.62 1.76 -3.95
CA VAL A 287 -12.19 0.92 -2.89
C VAL A 287 -13.02 -0.18 -3.53
N ALA A 288 -12.61 -1.43 -3.35
CA ALA A 288 -13.35 -2.60 -3.82
C ALA A 288 -14.51 -2.94 -2.87
N ALA A 289 -14.28 -2.80 -1.57
CA ALA A 289 -15.30 -2.96 -0.54
C ALA A 289 -14.94 -2.17 0.72
N ALA A 290 -15.94 -1.65 1.41
CA ALA A 290 -15.81 -1.07 2.75
C ALA A 290 -16.67 -1.93 3.70
N LEU A 291 -16.05 -2.53 4.71
CA LEU A 291 -16.70 -3.43 5.66
C LEU A 291 -16.52 -2.91 7.09
N PRO A 292 -17.51 -3.10 7.98
CA PRO A 292 -17.31 -2.85 9.40
C PRO A 292 -16.11 -3.65 9.94
N ALA A 293 -15.38 -3.09 10.92
CA ALA A 293 -14.14 -3.69 11.43
C ALA A 293 -14.33 -5.12 11.98
N ASP A 294 -15.47 -5.44 12.58
CA ASP A 294 -15.82 -6.77 13.04
C ASP A 294 -15.96 -7.81 11.91
N GLN A 295 -16.01 -7.38 10.65
CA GLN A 295 -15.97 -8.25 9.47
C GLN A 295 -14.55 -8.43 8.89
N ALA A 296 -13.49 -8.18 9.67
CA ALA A 296 -12.11 -8.31 9.22
C ALA A 296 -11.77 -9.72 8.69
N ALA A 297 -12.34 -10.77 9.26
CA ALA A 297 -12.20 -12.13 8.75
C ALA A 297 -12.67 -12.24 7.28
N LYS A 298 -13.84 -11.70 6.96
CA LYS A 298 -14.37 -11.64 5.60
C LYS A 298 -13.49 -10.78 4.69
N ALA A 299 -13.01 -9.64 5.20
CA ALA A 299 -12.13 -8.75 4.45
C ALA A 299 -10.82 -9.46 4.04
N HIS A 300 -10.22 -10.24 4.95
CA HIS A 300 -9.02 -11.04 4.66
C HIS A 300 -9.31 -12.16 3.65
N SER A 301 -10.44 -12.88 3.76
CA SER A 301 -10.84 -13.88 2.76
C SER A 301 -10.96 -13.28 1.36
N MET A 302 -11.56 -12.09 1.22
CA MET A 302 -11.65 -11.39 -0.07
C MET A 302 -10.28 -11.06 -0.66
N VAL A 303 -9.30 -10.69 0.17
CA VAL A 303 -7.92 -10.42 -0.30
C VAL A 303 -7.23 -11.72 -0.75
N GLU A 304 -7.44 -12.83 -0.05
CA GLU A 304 -6.89 -14.15 -0.39
C GLU A 304 -7.50 -14.71 -1.69
N GLU A 305 -8.80 -14.54 -1.90
CA GLU A 305 -9.49 -14.93 -3.13
C GLU A 305 -8.97 -14.14 -4.35
N GLY A 306 -8.49 -12.92 -4.12
CA GLY A 306 -7.94 -12.07 -5.17
C GLY A 306 -9.00 -11.53 -6.13
N GLY A 307 -8.56 -11.12 -7.34
CA GLY A 307 -9.47 -10.59 -8.36
C GLY A 307 -10.06 -9.22 -8.07
N LEU A 308 -9.67 -8.59 -6.98
CA LEU A 308 -10.17 -7.28 -6.56
C LEU A 308 -9.73 -6.16 -7.51
N ARG A 309 -10.61 -5.18 -7.69
CA ARG A 309 -10.33 -3.94 -8.44
C ARG A 309 -10.36 -2.75 -7.49
N GLY A 310 -9.34 -2.67 -6.64
CA GLY A 310 -9.21 -1.70 -5.56
C GLY A 310 -8.93 -2.39 -4.23
N ARG A 311 -8.98 -1.60 -3.15
CA ARG A 311 -8.64 -2.04 -1.80
C ARG A 311 -9.91 -2.43 -1.01
N VAL A 312 -9.81 -3.48 -0.21
CA VAL A 312 -10.76 -3.72 0.87
C VAL A 312 -10.37 -2.84 2.05
N VAL A 313 -11.35 -2.20 2.67
CA VAL A 313 -11.15 -1.24 3.77
C VAL A 313 -12.07 -1.61 4.93
N LEU A 314 -11.53 -1.61 6.14
CA LEU A 314 -12.30 -1.73 7.37
C LEU A 314 -12.73 -0.34 7.85
N THR A 315 -13.96 -0.21 8.32
CA THR A 315 -14.50 1.06 8.83
C THR A 315 -14.76 0.96 10.33
N PHE A 316 -14.39 2.03 11.04
CA PHE A 316 -14.60 2.20 12.47
C PHE A 316 -15.64 3.30 12.69
N PRO A 317 -16.67 3.07 13.53
CA PRO A 317 -17.62 4.13 13.87
C PRO A 317 -16.88 5.23 14.65
N PRO A 318 -17.36 6.50 14.58
CA PRO A 318 -16.83 7.53 15.46
C PRO A 318 -17.08 7.12 16.90
N THR A 319 -16.01 7.08 17.71
CA THR A 319 -16.19 6.94 19.14
C THR A 319 -16.81 8.25 19.65
N THR A 320 -18.04 8.23 20.10
CA THR A 320 -18.64 9.39 20.79
C THR A 320 -17.83 9.58 22.07
N LEU A 321 -17.12 10.71 22.17
CA LEU A 321 -16.59 11.16 23.45
C LEU A 321 -17.78 11.16 24.42
N GLY A 322 -17.75 10.24 25.38
CA GLY A 322 -18.75 10.20 26.42
C GLY A 322 -18.80 11.60 27.04
N SER A 323 -19.97 12.24 26.95
CA SER A 323 -20.26 13.43 27.74
C SER A 323 -20.02 13.04 29.20
N THR A 324 -18.84 13.39 29.74
CA THR A 324 -18.62 13.40 31.19
C THR A 324 -19.62 14.38 31.77
N GLY A 325 -20.72 13.82 32.32
CA GLY A 325 -21.67 14.56 33.13
C GLY A 325 -21.05 14.98 34.46
#